data_11c3f6bf0f81ed9ad136c6048f665e74
#
_entry.id   11c3f6bf0f81ed9ad136c6048f665e74
#
_cell.length_a   1.000
_cell.length_b   1.000
_cell.length_c   1.000
_cell.angle_alpha   90.00
_cell.angle_beta   90.00
_cell.angle_gamma   90.00
#
_symmetry.space_group_name_H-M   'P 1'
#
loop_
_entity.id
_entity.type
_entity.pdbx_description
1 polymer ?
#
loop_
_entity_poly.entity_id
_entity_poly.type
_entity_poly.pdbx_seq_one_letter_code
_entity_poly.pdbx_strand_id
1 'polypeptide(L)'
;MKDLAPDIFRKRLLVEGYFTIEVNEQTLIDFFAYITSRLSLRTYGQPIVHATSGTGKDENQGYDAFVPLIDSGIYIAIWRQQKFLSLIIYTCKDFPEDQAVALTRSYFNIAVAEHSLF
;
A
#
# COMPACT_ATOMS: atom_id res chain seq x y z
N MET A 1 -17.19 13.84 -3.08
CA MET A 1 -18.39 12.98 -3.13
C MET A 1 -19.16 13.10 -1.80
N LYS A 2 -20.47 12.93 -1.85
CA LYS A 2 -21.29 12.99 -0.65
C LYS A 2 -21.06 11.76 0.24
N ASP A 3 -20.88 11.97 1.55
CA ASP A 3 -20.78 10.87 2.50
C ASP A 3 -22.18 10.34 2.81
N LEU A 4 -22.44 9.10 2.34
CA LEU A 4 -23.75 8.46 2.51
C LEU A 4 -23.90 7.81 3.89
N ALA A 5 -22.83 7.62 4.63
CA ALA A 5 -22.86 6.92 5.91
C ALA A 5 -21.93 7.62 6.92
N PRO A 6 -22.31 8.83 7.36
CA PRO A 6 -21.41 9.61 8.23
C PRO A 6 -21.14 8.97 9.60
N ASP A 7 -21.98 8.01 10.01
CA ASP A 7 -21.78 7.27 11.26
C ASP A 7 -20.79 6.09 11.12
N ILE A 8 -20.36 5.79 9.91
CA ILE A 8 -19.37 4.73 9.65
C ILE A 8 -18.07 5.41 9.30
N PHE A 9 -17.08 5.28 10.18
CA PHE A 9 -15.75 5.85 9.93
C PHE A 9 -15.04 5.08 8.82
N ARG A 10 -14.50 5.81 7.84
CA ARG A 10 -13.67 5.26 6.78
C ARG A 10 -12.54 6.23 6.48
N LYS A 11 -11.33 5.70 6.42
CA LYS A 11 -10.17 6.49 6.04
C LYS A 11 -9.45 5.80 4.87
N ARG A 12 -9.22 6.54 3.80
CA ARG A 12 -8.66 6.02 2.57
C ARG A 12 -7.48 6.90 2.19
N LEU A 13 -6.29 6.33 2.27
CA LEU A 13 -5.05 7.03 1.95
C LEU A 13 -4.46 6.43 0.68
N LEU A 14 -4.16 7.30 -0.29
CA LEU A 14 -3.39 6.96 -1.47
C LEU A 14 -1.99 7.53 -1.31
N VAL A 15 -0.97 6.70 -1.53
CA VAL A 15 0.42 7.14 -1.59
C VAL A 15 1.02 6.64 -2.88
N GLU A 16 1.60 7.54 -3.68
CA GLU A 16 2.28 7.17 -4.92
C GLU A 16 3.68 7.76 -4.93
N GLY A 17 4.63 7.04 -5.52
CA GLY A 17 5.99 7.52 -5.58
C GLY A 17 6.93 6.60 -6.33
N TYR A 18 8.16 7.10 -6.52
CA TYR A 18 9.22 6.36 -7.19
C TYR A 18 10.14 5.76 -6.13
N PHE A 19 10.21 4.43 -6.08
CA PHE A 19 11.08 3.72 -5.15
C PHE A 19 12.49 3.56 -5.74
N THR A 20 13.46 3.32 -4.86
CA THR A 20 14.87 3.21 -5.27
C THR A 20 15.52 1.90 -4.80
N ILE A 21 14.74 1.01 -4.18
CA ILE A 21 15.22 -0.30 -3.74
C ILE A 21 14.81 -1.38 -4.73
N GLU A 22 15.43 -2.55 -4.62
CA GLU A 22 14.92 -3.73 -5.32
C GLU A 22 13.65 -4.21 -4.63
N VAL A 23 12.62 -4.54 -5.42
CA VAL A 23 11.34 -5.03 -4.91
C VAL A 23 11.07 -6.40 -5.49
N ASN A 24 10.85 -7.37 -4.59
CA ASN A 24 10.40 -8.71 -4.94
C ASN A 24 9.21 -9.09 -4.04
N GLU A 25 8.75 -10.33 -4.15
CA GLU A 25 7.62 -10.80 -3.35
C GLU A 25 7.86 -10.65 -1.85
N GLN A 26 9.05 -11.06 -1.38
CA GLN A 26 9.38 -10.99 0.04
C GLN A 26 9.43 -9.55 0.54
N THR A 27 9.90 -8.62 -0.29
CA THR A 27 9.90 -7.19 0.03
C THR A 27 8.49 -6.71 0.40
N LEU A 28 7.49 -7.16 -0.34
CA LEU A 28 6.09 -6.74 -0.13
C LEU A 28 5.50 -7.41 1.10
N ILE A 29 5.78 -8.68 1.32
CA ILE A 29 5.34 -9.39 2.54
C ILE A 29 5.92 -8.70 3.77
N ASP A 30 7.20 -8.36 3.75
CA ASP A 30 7.88 -7.69 4.86
C ASP A 30 7.36 -6.26 5.04
N PHE A 31 7.02 -5.58 3.94
CA PHE A 31 6.42 -4.24 4.02
C PHE A 31 5.09 -4.28 4.75
N PHE A 32 4.23 -5.23 4.44
CA PHE A 32 2.95 -5.35 5.12
C PHE A 32 3.12 -5.57 6.62
N ALA A 33 4.06 -6.44 7.02
CA ALA A 33 4.38 -6.64 8.43
C ALA A 33 4.92 -5.37 9.08
N TYR A 34 5.78 -4.66 8.38
CA TYR A 34 6.39 -3.43 8.84
C TYR A 34 5.35 -2.33 9.10
N ILE A 35 4.49 -2.06 8.11
CA ILE A 35 3.54 -0.95 8.22
C ILE A 35 2.39 -1.26 9.18
N THR A 36 1.88 -2.49 9.17
CA THR A 36 0.78 -2.86 10.05
C THR A 36 1.18 -2.84 11.52
N SER A 37 2.38 -3.31 11.85
CA SER A 37 2.86 -3.29 13.24
C SER A 37 3.05 -1.86 13.74
N ARG A 38 3.56 -0.97 12.91
CA ARG A 38 3.85 0.42 13.31
C ARG A 38 2.59 1.29 13.37
N LEU A 39 1.57 0.96 12.59
CA LEU A 39 0.28 1.66 12.63
C LEU A 39 -0.73 0.99 13.57
N SER A 40 -0.32 -0.07 14.27
CA SER A 40 -1.19 -0.84 15.17
C SER A 40 -2.43 -1.40 14.45
N LEU A 41 -2.24 -1.84 13.22
CA LEU A 41 -3.27 -2.49 12.43
C LEU A 41 -3.06 -4.00 12.48
N ARG A 42 -4.16 -4.75 12.63
CA ARG A 42 -4.09 -6.22 12.76
C ARG A 42 -4.56 -6.89 11.48
N THR A 43 -3.83 -7.92 11.07
CA THR A 43 -4.15 -8.67 9.85
C THR A 43 -5.07 -9.84 10.17
N TYR A 44 -5.93 -10.21 9.19
CA TYR A 44 -6.70 -11.45 9.27
C TYR A 44 -5.86 -12.68 8.96
N GLY A 45 -4.86 -12.55 8.11
CA GLY A 45 -4.08 -13.68 7.67
C GLY A 45 -2.93 -13.26 6.78
N GLN A 46 -2.52 -14.15 5.90
CA GLN A 46 -1.37 -13.95 5.04
C GLN A 46 -1.65 -12.96 3.91
N PRO A 47 -0.67 -12.13 3.53
CA PRO A 47 -0.79 -11.32 2.33
C PRO A 47 -0.86 -12.18 1.07
N ILE A 48 -1.50 -11.64 0.05
CA ILE A 48 -1.55 -12.22 -1.28
C ILE A 48 -0.66 -11.37 -2.18
N VAL A 49 0.30 -12.02 -2.87
CA VAL A 49 1.20 -11.33 -3.79
C VAL A 49 1.15 -12.04 -5.12
N HIS A 50 0.85 -11.30 -6.19
CA HIS A 50 0.85 -11.81 -7.56
C HIS A 50 1.94 -11.10 -8.35
N ALA A 51 2.81 -11.87 -8.98
CA ALA A 51 3.72 -11.36 -9.99
C ALA A 51 2.94 -11.22 -11.29
N THR A 52 3.06 -10.07 -11.94
CA THR A 52 2.30 -9.78 -13.16
C THR A 52 3.09 -10.11 -14.43
N SER A 53 4.25 -10.72 -14.31
CA SER A 53 5.09 -11.13 -15.44
C SER A 53 4.34 -12.08 -16.36
N GLY A 54 4.38 -11.81 -17.67
CA GLY A 54 3.73 -12.63 -18.67
C GLY A 54 2.24 -12.40 -18.83
N THR A 55 1.67 -11.46 -18.08
CA THR A 55 0.27 -11.06 -18.19
C THR A 55 0.16 -9.55 -18.41
N GLY A 56 -0.78 -9.13 -19.24
CA GLY A 56 -0.99 -7.73 -19.52
C GLY A 56 0.14 -7.10 -20.34
N LYS A 57 0.26 -5.77 -20.27
CA LYS A 57 1.25 -5.00 -21.02
C LYS A 57 2.62 -5.08 -20.35
N ASP A 58 3.69 -5.06 -21.14
CA ASP A 58 5.06 -5.13 -20.63
C ASP A 58 5.37 -3.99 -19.67
N GLU A 59 4.91 -2.78 -19.97
CA GLU A 59 5.14 -1.61 -19.11
C GLU A 59 4.46 -1.71 -17.74
N ASN A 60 3.49 -2.62 -17.60
CA ASN A 60 2.77 -2.85 -16.33
C ASN A 60 3.32 -4.03 -15.54
N GLN A 61 4.46 -4.59 -15.95
CA GLN A 61 5.04 -5.74 -15.24
C GLN A 61 5.56 -5.34 -13.87
N GLY A 62 5.26 -6.16 -12.87
CA GLY A 62 5.66 -5.94 -11.48
C GLY A 62 4.89 -6.84 -10.55
N TYR A 63 4.24 -6.25 -9.54
CA TYR A 63 3.50 -7.01 -8.54
C TYR A 63 2.19 -6.30 -8.21
N ASP A 64 1.18 -7.10 -7.88
CA ASP A 64 -0.03 -6.67 -7.20
C ASP A 64 -0.11 -7.42 -5.88
N ALA A 65 -0.31 -6.70 -4.79
CA ALA A 65 -0.32 -7.33 -3.47
C ALA A 65 -1.41 -6.74 -2.59
N PHE A 66 -1.95 -7.58 -1.72
CA PHE A 66 -3.03 -7.19 -0.82
C PHE A 66 -2.87 -7.93 0.51
N VAL A 67 -3.10 -7.22 1.61
CA VAL A 67 -3.24 -7.85 2.92
C VAL A 67 -4.59 -7.45 3.52
N PRO A 68 -5.44 -8.45 3.86
CA PRO A 68 -6.69 -8.17 4.56
C PRO A 68 -6.41 -7.82 6.02
N LEU A 69 -7.02 -6.75 6.48
CA LEU A 69 -6.94 -6.31 7.86
C LEU A 69 -8.30 -6.49 8.52
N ILE A 70 -8.31 -6.51 9.85
CA ILE A 70 -9.56 -6.48 10.59
C ILE A 70 -10.23 -5.14 10.29
N ASP A 71 -11.39 -5.18 9.64
CA ASP A 71 -12.18 -4.02 9.18
C ASP A 71 -11.48 -3.16 8.12
N SER A 72 -10.52 -3.71 7.36
CA SER A 72 -9.68 -2.88 6.50
C SER A 72 -8.91 -3.69 5.48
N GLY A 73 -8.05 -3.01 4.72
CA GLY A 73 -7.13 -3.66 3.80
C GLY A 73 -6.06 -2.70 3.30
N ILE A 74 -4.96 -3.29 2.86
CA ILE A 74 -3.88 -2.53 2.23
C ILE A 74 -3.60 -3.17 0.88
N TYR A 75 -3.62 -2.37 -0.17
CA TYR A 75 -3.29 -2.78 -1.52
C TYR A 75 -2.08 -2.01 -2.01
N ILE A 76 -1.15 -2.69 -2.69
CA ILE A 76 -0.02 -2.03 -3.33
C ILE A 76 0.19 -2.61 -4.72
N ALA A 77 0.40 -1.72 -5.68
CA ALA A 77 0.80 -2.07 -7.04
C ALA A 77 2.21 -1.57 -7.28
N ILE A 78 3.02 -2.42 -7.90
CA ILE A 78 4.42 -2.15 -8.21
C ILE A 78 4.61 -2.22 -9.72
N TRP A 79 5.11 -1.14 -10.32
CA TRP A 79 5.59 -1.09 -11.69
C TRP A 79 7.11 -1.20 -11.64
N ARG A 80 7.63 -2.36 -12.02
CA ARG A 80 9.07 -2.66 -11.85
C ARG A 80 9.94 -1.78 -12.75
N GLN A 81 9.54 -1.63 -13.99
CA GLN A 81 10.35 -0.91 -14.99
C GLN A 81 10.48 0.58 -14.66
N GLN A 82 9.36 1.19 -14.28
CA GLN A 82 9.30 2.60 -13.92
C GLN A 82 9.77 2.87 -12.49
N LYS A 83 9.94 1.83 -11.68
CA LYS A 83 10.20 1.93 -10.24
C LYS A 83 9.17 2.80 -9.54
N PHE A 84 7.91 2.56 -9.88
CA PHE A 84 6.77 3.32 -9.37
C PHE A 84 5.87 2.42 -8.54
N LEU A 85 5.33 2.96 -7.45
CA LEU A 85 4.34 2.25 -6.65
C LEU A 85 3.10 3.10 -6.41
N SER A 86 1.98 2.42 -6.24
CA SER A 86 0.72 3.01 -5.82
C SER A 86 0.17 2.19 -4.67
N LEU A 87 0.01 2.83 -3.52
CA LEU A 87 -0.41 2.20 -2.27
C LEU A 87 -1.73 2.77 -1.82
N ILE A 88 -2.67 1.90 -1.47
CA ILE A 88 -3.94 2.33 -0.87
C ILE A 88 -4.07 1.66 0.49
N ILE A 89 -4.30 2.47 1.53
CA ILE A 89 -4.67 2.00 2.86
C ILE A 89 -6.12 2.39 3.09
N TYR A 90 -6.97 1.38 3.24
CA TYR A 90 -8.40 1.57 3.53
C TYR A 90 -8.70 0.99 4.91
N THR A 91 -9.16 1.82 5.83
CA THR A 91 -9.46 1.35 7.19
C THR A 91 -10.76 1.93 7.71
N CYS A 92 -11.41 1.17 8.60
CA CYS A 92 -12.51 1.66 9.42
C CYS A 92 -12.03 2.06 10.82
N LYS A 93 -10.71 2.07 11.04
CA LYS A 93 -10.05 2.52 12.27
C LYS A 93 -9.09 3.65 11.91
N ASP A 94 -9.06 4.70 12.71
CA ASP A 94 -8.16 5.83 12.44
C ASP A 94 -6.68 5.41 12.55
N PHE A 95 -5.85 6.06 11.77
CA PHE A 95 -4.40 5.92 11.81
C PHE A 95 -3.77 7.27 11.43
N PRO A 96 -2.56 7.55 11.90
CA PRO A 96 -1.89 8.81 11.56
C PRO A 96 -1.39 8.77 10.12
N GLU A 97 -2.00 9.56 9.23
CA GLU A 97 -1.66 9.54 7.81
C GLU A 97 -0.23 10.00 7.53
N ASP A 98 0.25 11.01 8.24
CA ASP A 98 1.62 11.51 8.05
C ASP A 98 2.65 10.43 8.40
N GLN A 99 2.38 9.65 9.44
CA GLN A 99 3.23 8.52 9.80
C GLN A 99 3.19 7.43 8.75
N ALA A 100 2.00 7.12 8.22
CA ALA A 100 1.86 6.11 7.17
C ALA A 100 2.65 6.50 5.92
N VAL A 101 2.58 7.76 5.51
CA VAL A 101 3.36 8.29 4.38
C VAL A 101 4.86 8.20 4.67
N ALA A 102 5.29 8.64 5.85
CA ALA A 102 6.70 8.61 6.22
C ALA A 102 7.25 7.19 6.28
N LEU A 103 6.50 6.25 6.82
CA LEU A 103 6.89 4.83 6.89
C LEU A 103 7.04 4.24 5.49
N THR A 104 6.11 4.54 4.60
CA THR A 104 6.16 4.07 3.21
C THR A 104 7.38 4.63 2.49
N ARG A 105 7.61 5.93 2.62
CA ARG A 105 8.77 6.58 2.00
C ARG A 105 10.08 6.02 2.52
N SER A 106 10.17 5.79 3.83
CA SER A 106 11.38 5.24 4.46
C SER A 106 11.64 3.81 4.00
N TYR A 107 10.60 2.97 3.99
CA TYR A 107 10.77 1.56 3.63
C TYR A 107 11.24 1.39 2.19
N PHE A 108 10.62 2.08 1.26
CA PHE A 108 10.91 1.97 -0.18
C PHE A 108 11.99 2.95 -0.66
N ASN A 109 12.52 3.76 0.25
CA ASN A 109 13.50 4.81 -0.07
C ASN A 109 13.01 5.67 -1.23
N ILE A 110 11.84 6.28 -1.05
CA ILE A 110 11.17 7.07 -2.09
C ILE A 110 11.70 8.50 -2.09
N ALA A 111 12.19 8.95 -3.25
CA ALA A 111 12.67 10.32 -3.43
C ALA A 111 11.54 11.29 -3.70
N VAL A 112 10.58 10.91 -4.56
CA VAL A 112 9.46 11.76 -4.97
C VAL A 112 8.17 11.01 -4.68
N ALA A 113 7.33 11.59 -3.84
CA ALA A 113 6.05 10.97 -3.44
C ALA A 113 4.96 12.04 -3.36
N GLU A 114 3.75 11.59 -3.65
CA GLU A 114 2.51 12.34 -3.45
C GLU A 114 1.55 11.48 -2.63
N HIS A 115 0.65 12.13 -1.90
CA HIS A 115 -0.38 11.41 -1.15
C HIS A 115 -1.65 12.23 -1.06
N SER A 116 -2.75 11.51 -0.80
CA SER A 116 -4.08 12.13 -0.72
C SER A 116 -5.01 11.23 0.09
N LEU A 117 -5.86 11.83 0.91
CA LEU A 117 -7.06 11.17 1.43
C LEU A 117 -8.17 11.32 0.39
N PHE A 118 -8.95 10.28 0.16
CA PHE A 118 -9.98 10.33 -0.88
C PHE A 118 -11.29 9.66 -0.50
#